data_a86d4bb8a055adf1efec9c166ca323d5
#
_entry.id   a86d4bb8a055adf1efec9c166ca323d5
#
_cell.length_a   1.000
_cell.length_b   1.000
_cell.length_c   1.000
_cell.angle_alpha   90.00
_cell.angle_beta   90.00
_cell.angle_gamma   90.00
#
_symmetry.space_group_name_H-M   'P 1'
#
loop_
_entity.id
_entity.type
_entity.pdbx_description
1 polymer ?
#
loop_
_entity_poly.entity_id
_entity_poly.type
_entity_poly.pdbx_seq_one_letter_code
_entity_poly.pdbx_strand_id
1 'polypeptide(L)'
;MLFRSQWYNLKLSAITWLVLLPPFVALVAQTFVGWSSDRRQERRYHAVIPLALAAVLIGLAPLTQGNLVLTVLAFMLAFGGLKAYLPAFWAMPSMALTGSAAAGSIGLINSLGNLGGFFGPTVLGWVQKTTGSFVGGLYYLAVSIAVSAAILVFLPIGGT
;
A
#
# COMPACT_ATOMS: atom_id res chain seq x y z
N MET A 1 5.97 -10.38 14.29
CA MET A 1 6.29 -11.65 14.96
C MET A 1 5.38 -12.81 14.53
N LEU A 2 4.11 -12.59 14.23
CA LEU A 2 3.13 -13.63 13.86
C LEU A 2 3.44 -14.33 12.52
N PHE A 3 3.89 -13.59 11.50
CA PHE A 3 4.30 -14.14 10.22
C PHE A 3 5.41 -15.22 10.34
N ARG A 4 6.36 -15.03 11.26
CA ARG A 4 7.45 -15.98 11.52
C ARG A 4 6.97 -17.33 12.05
N SER A 5 6.00 -17.33 12.95
CA SER A 5 5.56 -18.53 13.64
C SER A 5 4.52 -19.33 12.87
N GLN A 6 3.75 -18.68 11.99
CA GLN A 6 2.67 -19.34 11.27
C GLN A 6 3.09 -19.93 9.92
N TRP A 7 4.05 -19.30 9.21
CA TRP A 7 4.41 -19.71 7.85
C TRP A 7 5.83 -20.25 7.73
N TYR A 8 6.79 -19.65 8.44
CA TYR A 8 8.21 -20.02 8.29
C TYR A 8 8.96 -19.93 9.62
N ASN A 9 9.79 -20.95 9.90
CA ASN A 9 10.60 -21.00 11.13
C ASN A 9 11.99 -20.36 10.87
N LEU A 10 12.02 -19.03 10.69
CA LEU A 10 13.23 -18.28 10.34
C LEU A 10 14.00 -17.81 11.57
N LYS A 11 15.35 -17.81 11.46
CA LYS A 11 16.24 -17.18 12.46
C LYS A 11 16.03 -15.67 12.48
N LEU A 12 16.18 -15.04 13.65
CA LEU A 12 15.99 -13.60 13.82
C LEU A 12 16.84 -12.75 12.87
N SER A 13 18.11 -13.14 12.67
CA SER A 13 19.02 -12.44 11.74
C SER A 13 18.53 -12.46 10.29
N ALA A 14 17.99 -13.58 9.81
CA ALA A 14 17.44 -13.66 8.47
C ALA A 14 16.20 -12.75 8.31
N ILE A 15 15.36 -12.67 9.33
CA ILE A 15 14.18 -11.78 9.34
C ILE A 15 14.61 -10.32 9.24
N THR A 16 15.68 -9.91 9.95
CA THR A 16 16.16 -8.51 9.90
C THR A 16 16.53 -8.10 8.48
N TRP A 17 17.27 -8.91 7.76
CA TRP A 17 17.63 -8.64 6.37
C TRP A 17 16.39 -8.62 5.45
N LEU A 18 15.47 -9.57 5.60
CA LEU A 18 14.25 -9.63 4.80
C LEU A 18 13.34 -8.41 5.02
N VAL A 19 13.32 -7.83 6.22
CA VAL A 19 12.53 -6.62 6.52
C VAL A 19 13.13 -5.36 5.90
N LEU A 20 14.43 -5.32 5.62
CA LEU A 20 15.09 -4.18 4.99
C LEU A 20 14.88 -4.11 3.48
N LEU A 21 14.61 -5.24 2.81
CA LEU A 21 14.43 -5.28 1.35
C LEU A 21 13.19 -4.51 0.85
N PRO A 22 11.98 -4.65 1.44
CA PRO A 22 10.80 -3.93 0.97
C PRO A 22 10.93 -2.40 0.94
N PRO A 23 11.50 -1.72 1.95
CA PRO A 23 11.76 -0.28 1.90
C PRO A 23 12.67 0.15 0.75
N PHE A 24 13.67 -0.66 0.40
CA PHE A 24 14.55 -0.36 -0.72
C PHE A 24 13.81 -0.43 -2.06
N VAL A 25 13.01 -1.49 -2.27
CA VAL A 25 12.15 -1.61 -3.46
C VAL A 25 11.15 -0.45 -3.52
N ALA A 26 10.58 -0.07 -2.38
CA ALA A 26 9.65 1.04 -2.31
C ALA A 26 10.30 2.38 -2.71
N LEU A 27 11.55 2.64 -2.29
CA LEU A 27 12.29 3.83 -2.66
C LEU A 27 12.48 3.94 -4.18
N VAL A 28 12.89 2.84 -4.81
CA VAL A 28 13.05 2.79 -6.27
C VAL A 28 11.71 2.96 -6.98
N ALA A 29 10.69 2.23 -6.55
CA ALA A 29 9.37 2.27 -7.17
C ALA A 29 8.71 3.66 -7.07
N GLN A 30 8.74 4.29 -5.89
CA GLN A 30 8.13 5.62 -5.71
C GLN A 30 8.87 6.71 -6.48
N THR A 31 10.21 6.62 -6.57
CA THR A 31 11.00 7.58 -7.36
C THR A 31 10.69 7.45 -8.84
N PHE A 32 10.63 6.22 -9.36
CA PHE A 32 10.31 5.96 -10.76
C PHE A 32 8.89 6.38 -11.12
N VAL A 33 7.90 6.01 -10.30
CA VAL A 33 6.49 6.38 -10.54
C VAL A 33 6.30 7.90 -10.43
N GLY A 34 6.92 8.56 -9.45
CA GLY A 34 6.89 10.01 -9.32
C GLY A 34 7.46 10.71 -10.55
N TRP A 35 8.66 10.32 -10.96
CA TRP A 35 9.30 10.86 -12.17
C TRP A 35 8.46 10.63 -13.44
N SER A 36 7.91 9.41 -13.61
CA SER A 36 7.07 9.09 -14.76
C SER A 36 5.77 9.88 -14.77
N SER A 37 5.13 10.04 -13.60
CA SER A 37 3.93 10.84 -13.41
C SER A 37 4.15 12.31 -13.73
N ASP A 38 5.29 12.87 -13.28
CA ASP A 38 5.68 14.26 -13.57
C ASP A 38 5.94 14.48 -15.07
N ARG A 39 6.65 13.55 -15.69
CA ARG A 39 6.97 13.64 -17.11
C ARG A 39 5.74 13.52 -18.01
N ARG A 40 4.78 12.69 -17.64
CA ARG A 40 3.55 12.46 -18.43
C ARG A 40 2.42 13.40 -18.06
N GLN A 41 2.58 14.20 -17.00
CA GLN A 41 1.55 15.07 -16.40
C GLN A 41 0.25 14.30 -16.08
N GLU A 42 0.40 13.00 -15.79
CA GLU A 42 -0.70 12.10 -15.48
C GLU A 42 -0.54 11.59 -14.05
N ARG A 43 -1.52 11.86 -13.18
CA ARG A 43 -1.48 11.53 -11.75
C ARG A 43 -2.36 10.34 -11.39
N ARG A 44 -3.55 10.26 -12.01
CA ARG A 44 -4.56 9.28 -11.63
C ARG A 44 -4.06 7.85 -11.81
N TYR A 45 -3.65 7.47 -13.01
CA TYR A 45 -3.23 6.09 -13.27
C TYR A 45 -1.88 5.75 -12.63
N HIS A 46 -1.00 6.74 -12.44
CA HIS A 46 0.23 6.54 -11.67
C HIS A 46 -0.02 6.33 -10.17
N ALA A 47 -1.19 6.72 -9.64
CA ALA A 47 -1.61 6.35 -8.30
C ALA A 47 -2.40 5.02 -8.28
N VAL A 48 -3.32 4.83 -9.22
CA VAL A 48 -4.22 3.66 -9.26
C VAL A 48 -3.48 2.35 -9.56
N ILE A 49 -2.60 2.35 -10.58
CA ILE A 49 -1.93 1.11 -11.02
C ILE A 49 -1.06 0.49 -9.91
N PRO A 50 -0.19 1.23 -9.21
CA PRO A 50 0.58 0.65 -8.11
C PRO A 50 -0.29 0.15 -6.96
N LEU A 51 -1.38 0.85 -6.62
CA LEU A 51 -2.33 0.40 -5.60
C LEU A 51 -3.05 -0.88 -6.00
N ALA A 52 -3.56 -0.96 -7.24
CA ALA A 52 -4.22 -2.14 -7.74
C ALA A 52 -3.28 -3.35 -7.76
N LEU A 53 -2.03 -3.15 -8.20
CA LEU A 53 -1.00 -4.18 -8.16
C LEU A 53 -0.73 -4.65 -6.73
N ALA A 54 -0.61 -3.72 -5.78
CA ALA A 54 -0.41 -4.07 -4.37
C ALA A 54 -1.60 -4.88 -3.80
N ALA A 55 -2.84 -4.51 -4.13
CA ALA A 55 -4.03 -5.25 -3.73
C ALA A 55 -4.02 -6.70 -4.25
N VAL A 56 -3.70 -6.88 -5.52
CA VAL A 56 -3.59 -8.21 -6.15
C VAL A 56 -2.50 -9.04 -5.49
N LEU A 57 -1.30 -8.47 -5.29
CA LEU A 57 -0.17 -9.18 -4.69
C LEU A 57 -0.44 -9.59 -3.24
N ILE A 58 -1.09 -8.73 -2.44
CA ILE A 58 -1.49 -9.07 -1.07
C ILE A 58 -2.59 -10.15 -1.08
N GLY A 59 -3.55 -10.05 -2.00
CA GLY A 59 -4.61 -11.05 -2.15
C GLY A 59 -4.11 -12.43 -2.60
N LEU A 60 -3.03 -12.47 -3.40
CA LEU A 60 -2.39 -13.70 -3.86
C LEU A 60 -1.33 -14.23 -2.86
N ALA A 61 -0.88 -13.42 -1.91
CA ALA A 61 0.15 -13.83 -0.95
C ALA A 61 -0.17 -15.14 -0.18
N PRO A 62 -1.43 -15.44 0.21
CA PRO A 62 -1.74 -16.73 0.81
C PRO A 62 -1.43 -17.95 -0.07
N LEU A 63 -1.45 -17.80 -1.39
CA LEU A 63 -1.14 -18.89 -2.33
C LEU A 63 0.38 -19.19 -2.42
N THR A 64 1.21 -18.30 -1.90
CA THR A 64 2.68 -18.47 -1.88
C THR A 64 3.17 -19.20 -0.63
N GLN A 65 2.26 -19.65 0.26
CA GLN A 65 2.62 -20.42 1.45
C GLN A 65 3.44 -21.66 1.06
N GLY A 66 4.51 -21.90 1.82
CA GLY A 66 5.45 -22.99 1.53
C GLY A 66 6.64 -22.58 0.63
N ASN A 67 6.56 -21.46 -0.08
CA ASN A 67 7.69 -20.92 -0.86
C ASN A 67 8.09 -19.54 -0.33
N LEU A 68 9.15 -19.51 0.49
CA LEU A 68 9.64 -18.28 1.12
C LEU A 68 10.00 -17.19 0.09
N VAL A 69 10.63 -17.57 -1.01
CA VAL A 69 11.07 -16.60 -2.03
C VAL A 69 9.88 -15.91 -2.67
N LEU A 70 8.87 -16.68 -3.09
CA LEU A 70 7.65 -16.11 -3.68
C LEU A 70 6.89 -15.23 -2.68
N THR A 71 6.81 -15.65 -1.43
CA THR A 71 6.17 -14.87 -0.37
C THR A 71 6.88 -13.54 -0.15
N VAL A 72 8.20 -13.56 -0.02
CA VAL A 72 9.02 -12.35 0.15
C VAL A 72 8.87 -11.42 -1.05
N LEU A 73 8.95 -11.94 -2.27
CA LEU A 73 8.77 -11.15 -3.49
C LEU A 73 7.38 -10.52 -3.57
N ALA A 74 6.31 -11.28 -3.25
CA ALA A 74 4.95 -10.75 -3.24
C ALA A 74 4.80 -9.58 -2.26
N PHE A 75 5.30 -9.73 -1.03
CA PHE A 75 5.24 -8.64 -0.05
C PHE A 75 6.15 -7.45 -0.39
N MET A 76 7.34 -7.68 -0.95
CA MET A 76 8.24 -6.61 -1.40
C MET A 76 7.59 -5.76 -2.49
N LEU A 77 7.04 -6.40 -3.51
CA LEU A 77 6.38 -5.71 -4.63
C LEU A 77 5.08 -5.03 -4.17
N ALA A 78 4.30 -5.68 -3.31
CA ALA A 78 3.11 -5.07 -2.72
C ALA A 78 3.46 -3.81 -1.91
N PHE A 79 4.49 -3.87 -1.06
CA PHE A 79 4.96 -2.72 -0.30
C PHE A 79 5.50 -1.62 -1.22
N GLY A 80 6.23 -2.00 -2.28
CA GLY A 80 6.65 -1.09 -3.34
C GLY A 80 5.47 -0.34 -3.97
N GLY A 81 4.40 -1.05 -4.34
CA GLY A 81 3.18 -0.46 -4.86
C GLY A 81 2.48 0.49 -3.88
N LEU A 82 2.41 0.08 -2.58
CA LEU A 82 1.86 0.90 -1.50
C LEU A 82 2.66 2.17 -1.19
N LYS A 83 3.87 2.29 -1.66
CA LYS A 83 4.68 3.51 -1.54
C LYS A 83 4.76 4.28 -2.86
N ALA A 84 4.73 3.58 -3.98
CA ALA A 84 4.85 4.17 -5.31
C ALA A 84 3.68 5.10 -5.70
N TYR A 85 2.47 4.88 -5.17
CA TYR A 85 1.32 5.76 -5.45
C TYR A 85 1.44 7.14 -4.81
N LEU A 86 2.19 7.27 -3.72
CA LEU A 86 2.21 8.48 -2.88
C LEU A 86 2.60 9.76 -3.62
N PRO A 87 3.66 9.82 -4.45
CA PRO A 87 4.03 11.05 -5.16
C PRO A 87 2.90 11.56 -6.06
N ALA A 88 2.28 10.67 -6.82
CA ALA A 88 1.16 11.04 -7.70
C ALA A 88 -0.08 11.45 -6.90
N PHE A 89 -0.39 10.74 -5.82
CA PHE A 89 -1.53 11.02 -4.94
C PHE A 89 -1.41 12.40 -4.28
N TRP A 90 -0.27 12.71 -3.67
CA TRP A 90 -0.09 13.99 -2.97
C TRP A 90 0.02 15.21 -3.90
N ALA A 91 0.28 15.00 -5.18
CA ALA A 91 0.21 16.06 -6.17
C ALA A 91 -1.24 16.47 -6.53
N MET A 92 -2.23 15.58 -6.38
CA MET A 92 -3.63 15.84 -6.79
C MET A 92 -4.31 16.99 -6.05
N PRO A 93 -4.25 17.10 -4.70
CA PRO A 93 -4.89 18.22 -3.99
C PRO A 93 -4.38 19.60 -4.43
N SER A 94 -3.08 19.73 -4.71
CA SER A 94 -2.47 20.98 -5.14
C SER A 94 -2.77 21.32 -6.61
N MET A 95 -3.20 20.37 -7.42
CA MET A 95 -3.69 20.64 -8.79
C MET A 95 -5.15 21.13 -8.80
N ALA A 96 -5.96 20.65 -7.87
CA ALA A 96 -7.38 21.00 -7.78
C ALA A 96 -7.64 22.27 -6.98
N LEU A 97 -6.77 22.60 -6.02
CA LEU A 97 -6.96 23.66 -5.04
C LEU A 97 -5.70 24.51 -4.93
N THR A 98 -5.87 25.80 -4.56
CA THR A 98 -4.75 26.73 -4.39
C THR A 98 -4.71 27.33 -2.97
N GLY A 99 -3.54 27.81 -2.57
CA GLY A 99 -3.35 28.53 -1.31
C GLY A 99 -3.79 27.76 -0.08
N SER A 100 -4.53 28.40 0.81
CA SER A 100 -5.00 27.84 2.09
C SER A 100 -5.95 26.65 1.93
N ALA A 101 -6.73 26.59 0.83
CA ALA A 101 -7.62 25.47 0.55
C ALA A 101 -6.84 24.18 0.26
N ALA A 102 -5.74 24.25 -0.50
CA ALA A 102 -4.88 23.12 -0.73
C ALA A 102 -4.22 22.62 0.57
N ALA A 103 -3.68 23.53 1.38
CA ALA A 103 -3.07 23.20 2.66
C ALA A 103 -4.07 22.54 3.63
N GLY A 104 -5.28 23.11 3.74
CA GLY A 104 -6.36 22.56 4.57
C GLY A 104 -6.78 21.16 4.12
N SER A 105 -6.91 20.94 2.82
CA SER A 105 -7.29 19.64 2.26
C SER A 105 -6.20 18.58 2.51
N ILE A 106 -4.93 18.91 2.32
CA ILE A 106 -3.80 18.02 2.62
C ILE A 106 -3.80 17.66 4.12
N GLY A 107 -4.01 18.66 5.00
CA GLY A 107 -4.10 18.45 6.44
C GLY A 107 -5.25 17.50 6.82
N LEU A 108 -6.44 17.71 6.24
CA LEU A 108 -7.61 16.87 6.48
C LEU A 108 -7.39 15.43 6.00
N ILE A 109 -6.90 15.25 4.77
CA ILE A 109 -6.58 13.93 4.20
C ILE A 109 -5.57 13.19 5.09
N ASN A 110 -4.51 13.87 5.52
CA ASN A 110 -3.49 13.28 6.37
C ASN A 110 -4.05 12.92 7.77
N SER A 111 -4.89 13.76 8.35
CA SER A 111 -5.54 13.50 9.64
C SER A 111 -6.45 12.29 9.58
N LEU A 112 -7.31 12.19 8.54
CA LEU A 112 -8.17 11.03 8.32
C LEU A 112 -7.36 9.77 8.01
N GLY A 113 -6.28 9.91 7.23
CA GLY A 113 -5.37 8.79 6.93
C GLY A 113 -4.70 8.22 8.19
N ASN A 114 -4.34 9.06 9.15
CA ASN A 114 -3.77 8.62 10.43
C ASN A 114 -4.77 7.82 11.28
N LEU A 115 -6.08 8.08 11.18
CA LEU A 115 -7.11 7.23 11.80
C LEU A 115 -7.08 5.81 11.22
N GLY A 116 -6.82 5.67 9.90
CA GLY A 116 -6.59 4.36 9.28
C GLY A 116 -5.43 3.60 9.88
N GLY A 117 -4.35 4.30 10.26
CA GLY A 117 -3.20 3.73 10.98
C GLY A 117 -3.56 3.16 12.36
N PHE A 118 -4.59 3.70 13.01
CA PHE A 118 -5.13 3.16 14.26
C PHE A 118 -6.12 2.01 14.02
N PHE A 119 -7.10 2.21 13.15
CA PHE A 119 -8.14 1.21 12.89
C PHE A 119 -7.61 -0.02 12.13
N GLY A 120 -6.65 0.14 11.21
CA GLY A 120 -6.10 -0.96 10.43
C GLY A 120 -5.57 -2.11 11.28
N PRO A 121 -4.58 -1.89 12.17
CA PRO A 121 -4.07 -2.93 13.08
C PRO A 121 -5.14 -3.48 14.02
N THR A 122 -6.09 -2.65 14.46
CA THR A 122 -7.18 -3.07 15.36
C THR A 122 -8.09 -4.07 14.66
N VAL A 123 -8.54 -3.78 13.43
CA VAL A 123 -9.39 -4.68 12.63
C VAL A 123 -8.62 -5.95 12.26
N LEU A 124 -7.35 -5.82 11.86
CA LEU A 124 -6.47 -6.98 11.60
C LEU A 124 -6.38 -7.91 12.81
N GLY A 125 -6.12 -7.36 13.99
CA GLY A 125 -6.05 -8.13 15.23
C GLY A 125 -7.36 -8.81 15.58
N TRP A 126 -8.49 -8.13 15.38
CA TRP A 126 -9.82 -8.69 15.58
C TRP A 126 -10.11 -9.83 14.59
N VAL A 127 -9.86 -9.63 13.29
CA VAL A 127 -10.03 -10.68 12.27
C VAL A 127 -9.16 -11.90 12.59
N GLN A 128 -7.91 -11.70 12.96
CA GLN A 128 -7.02 -12.79 13.33
C GLN A 128 -7.52 -13.55 14.57
N LYS A 129 -8.01 -12.83 15.59
CA LYS A 129 -8.54 -13.44 16.82
C LYS A 129 -9.80 -14.27 16.54
N THR A 130 -10.67 -13.80 15.66
CA THR A 130 -11.95 -14.47 15.35
C THR A 130 -11.80 -15.62 14.36
N THR A 131 -10.90 -15.50 13.37
CA THR A 131 -10.70 -16.53 12.34
C THR A 131 -9.60 -17.53 12.68
N GLY A 132 -8.75 -17.22 13.67
CA GLY A 132 -7.56 -18.01 13.99
C GLY A 132 -6.48 -17.98 12.89
N SER A 133 -6.66 -17.16 11.84
CA SER A 133 -5.81 -17.16 10.65
C SER A 133 -5.35 -15.75 10.27
N PHE A 134 -4.08 -15.64 9.92
CA PHE A 134 -3.52 -14.42 9.33
C PHE A 134 -4.03 -14.15 7.91
N VAL A 135 -4.50 -15.17 7.20
CA VAL A 135 -5.00 -15.09 5.82
C VAL A 135 -6.20 -14.17 5.72
N GLY A 136 -7.14 -14.25 6.68
CA GLY A 136 -8.29 -13.33 6.73
C GLY A 136 -7.89 -11.86 6.80
N GLY A 137 -6.82 -11.55 7.54
CA GLY A 137 -6.25 -10.22 7.62
C GLY A 137 -5.66 -9.74 6.29
N LEU A 138 -5.00 -10.63 5.54
CA LEU A 138 -4.47 -10.29 4.21
C LEU A 138 -5.59 -9.97 3.21
N TYR A 139 -6.67 -10.75 3.21
CA TYR A 139 -7.83 -10.47 2.35
C TYR A 139 -8.51 -9.16 2.73
N TYR A 140 -8.66 -8.86 4.02
CA TYR A 140 -9.16 -7.58 4.48
C TYR A 140 -8.32 -6.41 3.93
N LEU A 141 -6.98 -6.50 4.02
CA LEU A 141 -6.08 -5.48 3.48
C LEU A 141 -6.19 -5.38 1.97
N ALA A 142 -6.19 -6.51 1.25
CA ALA A 142 -6.30 -6.53 -0.21
C ALA A 142 -7.59 -5.85 -0.69
N VAL A 143 -8.72 -6.16 -0.07
CA VAL A 143 -10.02 -5.54 -0.39
C VAL A 143 -9.99 -4.05 -0.06
N SER A 144 -9.46 -3.63 1.09
CA SER A 144 -9.38 -2.22 1.47
C SER A 144 -8.54 -1.41 0.47
N ILE A 145 -7.41 -1.96 0.01
CA ILE A 145 -6.55 -1.32 -1.00
C ILE A 145 -7.25 -1.28 -2.37
N ALA A 146 -7.93 -2.36 -2.77
CA ALA A 146 -8.69 -2.41 -4.01
C ALA A 146 -9.82 -1.38 -4.04
N VAL A 147 -10.55 -1.22 -2.94
CA VAL A 147 -11.58 -0.18 -2.79
C VAL A 147 -10.96 1.21 -2.90
N SER A 148 -9.80 1.44 -2.27
CA SER A 148 -9.09 2.72 -2.36
C SER A 148 -8.66 3.02 -3.80
N ALA A 149 -8.14 2.03 -4.53
CA ALA A 149 -7.79 2.16 -5.94
C ALA A 149 -9.02 2.46 -6.80
N ALA A 150 -10.15 1.78 -6.56
CA ALA A 150 -11.41 2.03 -7.27
C ALA A 150 -11.94 3.46 -7.02
N ILE A 151 -11.90 3.94 -5.78
CA ILE A 151 -12.30 5.33 -5.46
C ILE A 151 -11.45 6.31 -6.27
N LEU A 152 -10.14 6.11 -6.36
CA LEU A 152 -9.25 6.98 -7.13
C LEU A 152 -9.55 6.99 -8.64
N VAL A 153 -10.04 5.88 -9.20
CA VAL A 153 -10.47 5.83 -10.61
C VAL A 153 -11.62 6.79 -10.88
N PHE A 154 -12.60 6.83 -9.96
CA PHE A 154 -13.82 7.64 -10.11
C PHE A 154 -13.70 9.07 -9.55
N LEU A 155 -12.59 9.41 -8.90
CA LEU A 155 -12.42 10.74 -8.33
C LEU A 155 -12.35 11.79 -9.45
N PRO A 156 -13.19 12.83 -9.47
CA PRO A 156 -13.11 13.92 -10.43
C PRO A 156 -11.87 14.78 -10.13
N ILE A 157 -10.72 14.38 -10.65
CA ILE A 157 -9.49 15.17 -10.56
C ILE A 157 -9.55 16.16 -11.71
N GLY A 158 -9.61 17.44 -11.38
CA GLY A 158 -9.81 18.61 -12.24
C GLY A 158 -9.47 18.45 -13.72
N GLY A 159 -10.34 19.02 -14.54
CA GLY A 159 -10.47 18.77 -15.96
C GLY A 159 -9.18 18.83 -16.78
N THR A 160 -9.24 18.05 -17.81
CA THR A 160 -8.42 18.18 -19.02
C THR A 160 -8.45 19.59 -19.56
#